data_32e09d872502a5fe7b27ec6ced27ec7e
#
_entry.id   32e09d872502a5fe7b27ec6ced27ec7e
#
_cell.length_a   1.000
_cell.length_b   1.000
_cell.length_c   1.000
_cell.angle_alpha   90.00
_cell.angle_beta   90.00
_cell.angle_gamma   90.00
#
_symmetry.space_group_name_H-M   'P 1'
#
loop_
_entity.id
_entity.type
_entity.pdbx_description
1 polymer ?
#
loop_
_entity_poly.entity_id
_entity_poly.type
_entity_poly.pdbx_seq_one_letter_code
_entity_poly.pdbx_strand_id
1 'polypeptide(L)'
;TSRYPAEAAGLWTERIKTVETQGMEPLVAPTLARWFTELFRKARPEVVEKVALMIRTTPPLGYIGCSHAIPKINLTARLQEIRCPSVVIVGKDDPGTPVAMAEEIQQALPGSKLVIIPSAAHLSNLEQPDAFNLALGEFLDGAAG
;
A
#
# COMPACT_ATOMS: atom_id res chain seq x y z
N THR A 1 5.93 1.57 2.28
CA THR A 1 7.21 1.26 2.94
C THR A 1 8.32 2.20 2.47
N SER A 2 9.31 2.46 3.29
CA SER A 2 10.49 3.29 2.96
C SER A 2 11.67 2.48 2.44
N ARG A 3 11.67 1.17 2.68
CA ARG A 3 12.62 0.20 2.12
C ARG A 3 11.93 -1.14 1.89
N TYR A 4 12.51 -1.95 1.01
CA TYR A 4 12.05 -3.31 0.79
C TYR A 4 13.05 -4.32 1.35
N PRO A 5 12.60 -5.38 2.04
CA PRO A 5 13.48 -6.45 2.50
C PRO A 5 14.13 -7.16 1.31
N ALA A 6 15.40 -7.49 1.41
CA ALA A 6 16.12 -8.16 0.32
C ALA A 6 15.47 -9.51 -0.07
N GLU A 7 14.88 -10.20 0.90
CA GLU A 7 14.19 -11.47 0.75
C GLU A 7 12.93 -11.36 -0.15
N ALA A 8 12.34 -10.17 -0.22
CA ALA A 8 11.15 -9.93 -1.05
C ALA A 8 11.49 -9.71 -2.54
N ALA A 9 12.77 -9.58 -2.91
CA ALA A 9 13.17 -9.34 -4.30
C ALA A 9 12.73 -10.48 -5.24
N GLY A 10 12.79 -11.72 -4.79
CA GLY A 10 12.36 -12.89 -5.56
C GLY A 10 10.88 -12.83 -5.96
N LEU A 11 10.02 -12.36 -5.08
CA LEU A 11 8.59 -12.18 -5.35
C LEU A 11 8.33 -11.23 -6.52
N TRP A 12 9.10 -10.16 -6.63
CA TRP A 12 8.95 -9.20 -7.72
C TRP A 12 9.44 -9.78 -9.05
N THR A 13 10.52 -10.55 -9.03
CA THR A 13 11.01 -11.28 -10.21
C THR A 13 9.95 -12.24 -10.76
N GLU A 14 9.31 -13.03 -9.89
CA GLU A 14 8.24 -13.94 -10.29
C GLU A 14 7.01 -13.20 -10.84
N ARG A 15 6.63 -12.09 -10.26
CA ARG A 15 5.53 -11.26 -10.76
C ARG A 15 5.83 -10.68 -12.15
N ILE A 16 7.05 -10.18 -12.36
CA ILE A 16 7.50 -9.67 -13.66
C ILE A 16 7.38 -10.79 -14.70
N LYS A 17 7.96 -11.95 -14.42
CA LYS A 17 7.90 -13.10 -15.32
C LYS A 17 6.46 -13.53 -15.65
N THR A 18 5.58 -13.52 -14.64
CA THR A 18 4.17 -13.83 -14.85
C THR A 18 3.52 -12.83 -15.81
N VAL A 19 3.77 -11.54 -15.62
CA VAL A 19 3.20 -10.51 -16.50
C VAL A 19 3.76 -10.57 -17.91
N GLU A 20 5.05 -10.84 -18.08
CA GLU A 20 5.69 -11.00 -19.38
C GLU A 20 5.11 -12.16 -20.19
N THR A 21 4.74 -13.24 -19.52
CA THR A 21 4.31 -14.49 -20.18
C THR A 21 2.81 -14.65 -20.27
N GLN A 22 2.04 -14.07 -19.31
CA GLN A 22 0.60 -14.34 -19.14
C GLN A 22 -0.24 -13.06 -19.02
N GLY A 23 0.39 -11.88 -19.02
CA GLY A 23 -0.31 -10.60 -18.81
C GLY A 23 -0.72 -10.37 -17.35
N MET A 24 -1.65 -9.44 -17.14
CA MET A 24 -2.04 -8.98 -15.80
C MET A 24 -3.03 -9.90 -15.08
N GLU A 25 -3.79 -10.71 -15.81
CA GLU A 25 -4.88 -11.51 -15.23
C GLU A 25 -4.47 -12.42 -14.06
N PRO A 26 -3.33 -13.16 -14.12
CA PRO A 26 -2.93 -14.02 -13.00
C PRO A 26 -2.60 -13.27 -11.72
N LEU A 27 -2.32 -11.96 -11.80
CA LEU A 27 -2.02 -11.14 -10.63
C LEU A 27 -3.26 -10.61 -9.93
N VAL A 28 -4.45 -10.65 -10.56
CA VAL A 28 -5.67 -10.06 -10.01
C VAL A 28 -6.03 -10.67 -8.66
N ALA A 29 -6.33 -11.95 -8.63
CA ALA A 29 -6.80 -12.61 -7.41
C ALA A 29 -5.79 -12.52 -6.23
N PRO A 30 -4.49 -12.82 -6.40
CA PRO A 30 -3.53 -12.71 -5.31
C PRO A 30 -3.29 -11.26 -4.87
N THR A 31 -3.48 -10.27 -5.74
CA THR A 31 -3.37 -8.85 -5.36
C THR A 31 -4.57 -8.43 -4.52
N LEU A 32 -5.79 -8.77 -4.95
CA LEU A 32 -7.00 -8.48 -4.19
C LEU A 32 -7.00 -9.14 -2.81
N ALA A 33 -6.44 -10.37 -2.69
CA ALA A 33 -6.30 -11.06 -1.41
C ALA A 33 -5.35 -10.35 -0.43
N ARG A 34 -4.38 -9.60 -0.93
CA ARG A 34 -3.47 -8.78 -0.10
C ARG A 34 -4.02 -7.38 0.17
N TRP A 35 -4.80 -6.82 -0.78
CA TRP A 35 -5.24 -5.44 -0.71
C TRP A 35 -6.51 -5.24 0.10
N PHE A 36 -7.31 -6.30 0.26
CA PHE A 36 -8.55 -6.29 1.01
C PHE A 36 -8.63 -7.43 2.01
N THR A 37 -9.25 -7.19 3.15
CA THR A 37 -9.60 -8.25 4.10
C THR A 37 -10.60 -9.22 3.47
N GLU A 38 -10.62 -10.47 3.95
CA GLU A 38 -11.59 -11.47 3.47
C GLU A 38 -13.03 -11.03 3.72
N LEU A 39 -13.29 -10.43 4.89
CA LEU A 39 -14.62 -9.92 5.24
C LEU A 39 -15.08 -8.87 4.25
N PHE A 40 -14.24 -7.90 3.91
CA PHE A 40 -14.59 -6.86 2.96
C PHE A 40 -14.84 -7.43 1.56
N ARG A 41 -14.01 -8.35 1.09
CA ARG A 41 -14.19 -8.98 -0.23
C ARG A 41 -15.53 -9.72 -0.35
N LYS A 42 -16.01 -10.31 0.74
CA LYS A 42 -17.34 -10.96 0.79
C LYS A 42 -18.49 -9.96 0.88
N ALA A 43 -18.31 -8.88 1.64
CA ALA A 43 -19.35 -7.89 1.90
C ALA A 43 -19.54 -6.87 0.75
N ARG A 44 -18.45 -6.56 0.03
CA ARG A 44 -18.44 -5.48 -1.00
C ARG A 44 -17.84 -5.96 -2.33
N PRO A 45 -18.37 -7.03 -2.94
CA PRO A 45 -17.82 -7.59 -4.18
C PRO A 45 -17.81 -6.56 -5.33
N GLU A 46 -18.74 -5.61 -5.36
CA GLU A 46 -18.83 -4.57 -6.38
C GLU A 46 -17.66 -3.56 -6.32
N VAL A 47 -17.12 -3.29 -5.12
CA VAL A 47 -15.92 -2.45 -4.94
C VAL A 47 -14.68 -3.23 -5.35
N VAL A 48 -14.61 -4.48 -4.94
CA VAL A 48 -13.50 -5.38 -5.26
C VAL A 48 -13.37 -5.57 -6.77
N GLU A 49 -14.50 -5.75 -7.50
CA GLU A 49 -14.49 -5.92 -8.96
C GLU A 49 -14.00 -4.64 -9.68
N LYS A 50 -14.33 -3.45 -9.19
CA LYS A 50 -13.77 -2.21 -9.75
C LYS A 50 -12.24 -2.19 -9.66
N VAL A 51 -11.69 -2.61 -8.52
CA VAL A 51 -10.23 -2.68 -8.33
C VAL A 51 -9.63 -3.82 -9.16
N ALA A 52 -10.32 -4.97 -9.28
CA ALA A 52 -9.93 -6.04 -10.19
C ALA A 52 -9.79 -5.56 -11.63
N LEU A 53 -10.77 -4.79 -12.11
CA LEU A 53 -10.72 -4.18 -13.44
C LEU A 53 -9.51 -3.23 -13.60
N MET A 54 -9.22 -2.40 -12.61
CA MET A 54 -8.06 -1.51 -12.64
C MET A 54 -6.75 -2.30 -12.75
N ILE A 55 -6.60 -3.39 -11.97
CA ILE A 55 -5.42 -4.26 -12.07
C ILE A 55 -5.33 -4.89 -13.46
N ARG A 56 -6.42 -5.46 -13.93
CA ARG A 56 -6.54 -6.17 -15.22
C ARG A 56 -6.19 -5.27 -16.41
N THR A 57 -6.59 -4.01 -16.35
CA THR A 57 -6.37 -3.02 -17.43
C THR A 57 -5.08 -2.22 -17.27
N THR A 58 -4.30 -2.45 -16.22
CA THR A 58 -2.98 -1.81 -16.05
C THR A 58 -2.06 -2.22 -17.20
N PRO A 59 -1.41 -1.27 -17.90
CA PRO A 59 -0.46 -1.60 -18.97
C PRO A 59 0.67 -2.48 -18.46
N PRO A 60 0.90 -3.68 -19.03
CA PRO A 60 1.91 -4.63 -18.56
C PRO A 60 3.32 -4.03 -18.46
N LEU A 61 3.75 -3.25 -19.45
CA LEU A 61 5.07 -2.60 -19.45
C LEU A 61 5.23 -1.60 -18.30
N GLY A 62 4.15 -0.85 -17.97
CA GLY A 62 4.14 0.06 -16.83
C GLY A 62 4.26 -0.69 -15.51
N TYR A 63 3.52 -1.79 -15.35
CA TYR A 63 3.61 -2.65 -14.17
C TYR A 63 5.02 -3.24 -14.00
N ILE A 64 5.61 -3.77 -15.08
CA ILE A 64 6.97 -4.34 -15.08
C ILE A 64 8.00 -3.27 -14.67
N GLY A 65 7.91 -2.06 -15.26
CA GLY A 65 8.80 -0.95 -14.92
C GLY A 65 8.76 -0.59 -13.43
N CYS A 66 7.56 -0.44 -12.85
CA CYS A 66 7.38 -0.21 -11.42
C CYS A 66 7.92 -1.39 -10.59
N SER A 67 7.66 -2.63 -11.03
CA SER A 67 8.10 -3.85 -10.33
C SER A 67 9.63 -3.99 -10.29
N HIS A 68 10.36 -3.44 -11.24
CA HIS A 68 11.82 -3.35 -11.19
C HIS A 68 12.34 -2.29 -10.21
N ALA A 69 11.56 -1.24 -9.96
CA ALA A 69 11.96 -0.14 -9.09
C ALA A 69 11.68 -0.45 -7.61
N ILE A 70 10.52 -1.05 -7.31
CA ILE A 70 10.04 -1.28 -5.94
C ILE A 70 11.05 -2.04 -5.06
N PRO A 71 11.67 -3.14 -5.48
CA PRO A 71 12.66 -3.86 -4.66
C PRO A 71 13.92 -3.05 -4.34
N LYS A 72 14.15 -1.97 -5.08
CA LYS A 72 15.32 -1.09 -4.93
C LYS A 72 15.05 0.11 -4.03
N ILE A 73 13.83 0.26 -3.52
CA ILE A 73 13.48 1.35 -2.60
C ILE A 73 14.31 1.20 -1.31
N ASN A 74 15.06 2.24 -1.00
CA ASN A 74 15.83 2.36 0.24
C ASN A 74 15.94 3.84 0.63
N LEU A 75 14.87 4.39 1.18
CA LEU A 75 14.73 5.81 1.49
C LEU A 75 14.70 6.10 2.99
N THR A 76 14.73 5.08 3.86
CA THR A 76 14.54 5.24 5.31
C THR A 76 15.50 6.29 5.89
N ALA A 77 16.79 6.23 5.54
CA ALA A 77 17.79 7.18 6.04
C ALA A 77 17.55 8.64 5.57
N ARG A 78 16.78 8.83 4.50
CA ARG A 78 16.47 10.14 3.94
C ARG A 78 15.17 10.74 4.45
N LEU A 79 14.34 9.98 5.15
CA LEU A 79 13.06 10.47 5.66
C LEU A 79 13.22 11.64 6.61
N GLN A 80 14.31 11.69 7.36
CA GLN A 80 14.68 12.82 8.22
C GLN A 80 14.91 14.14 7.46
N GLU A 81 15.06 14.13 6.12
CA GLU A 81 15.20 15.34 5.29
C GLU A 81 13.84 16.02 5.04
N ILE A 82 12.72 15.32 5.26
CA ILE A 82 11.35 15.84 5.08
C ILE A 82 11.06 16.84 6.20
N ARG A 83 10.62 18.04 5.83
CA ARG A 83 10.32 19.14 6.75
C ARG A 83 8.83 19.51 6.83
N CYS A 84 8.03 19.04 5.86
CA CYS A 84 6.59 19.29 5.87
C CYS A 84 5.89 18.44 6.93
N PRO A 85 4.75 18.91 7.48
CA PRO A 85 3.86 18.06 8.28
C PRO A 85 3.56 16.76 7.56
N SER A 86 3.54 15.64 8.27
CA SER A 86 3.37 14.33 7.67
C SER A 86 2.53 13.41 8.55
N VAL A 87 1.69 12.59 7.94
CA VAL A 87 0.95 11.52 8.59
C VAL A 87 1.20 10.20 7.85
N VAL A 88 1.39 9.14 8.60
CA VAL A 88 1.51 7.77 8.10
C VAL A 88 0.21 7.05 8.46
N ILE A 89 -0.52 6.57 7.46
CA ILE A 89 -1.78 5.84 7.67
C ILE A 89 -1.61 4.42 7.12
N VAL A 90 -1.97 3.42 7.92
CA VAL A 90 -1.83 2.01 7.55
C VAL A 90 -3.04 1.21 8.02
N GLY A 91 -3.48 0.23 7.23
CA GLY A 91 -4.45 -0.76 7.65
C GLY A 91 -3.81 -1.75 8.63
N LYS A 92 -4.51 -2.07 9.72
CA LYS A 92 -4.01 -3.00 10.76
C LYS A 92 -3.71 -4.39 10.20
N ASP A 93 -4.50 -4.81 9.21
CA ASP A 93 -4.48 -6.16 8.64
C ASP A 93 -3.74 -6.22 7.29
N ASP A 94 -2.90 -5.21 6.96
CA ASP A 94 -2.11 -5.18 5.72
C ASP A 94 -0.97 -6.21 5.76
N PRO A 95 -1.03 -7.30 4.96
CA PRO A 95 0.01 -8.30 4.94
C PRO A 95 1.19 -7.93 4.03
N GLY A 96 1.01 -6.95 3.16
CA GLY A 96 2.03 -6.53 2.18
C GLY A 96 2.98 -5.47 2.70
N THR A 97 2.45 -4.52 3.45
CA THR A 97 3.21 -3.47 4.15
C THR A 97 2.67 -3.32 5.57
N PRO A 98 3.01 -4.29 6.46
CA PRO A 98 2.43 -4.38 7.80
C PRO A 98 2.76 -3.16 8.67
N VAL A 99 2.02 -3.03 9.77
CA VAL A 99 2.14 -1.91 10.74
C VAL A 99 3.60 -1.62 11.10
N ALA A 100 4.42 -2.64 11.30
CA ALA A 100 5.85 -2.47 11.62
C ALA A 100 6.62 -1.63 10.58
N MET A 101 6.28 -1.74 9.29
CA MET A 101 6.89 -0.90 8.25
C MET A 101 6.40 0.56 8.31
N ALA A 102 5.18 0.79 8.75
CA ALA A 102 4.65 2.14 8.97
C ALA A 102 5.27 2.77 10.22
N GLU A 103 5.48 1.99 11.28
CA GLU A 103 6.21 2.41 12.49
C GLU A 103 7.66 2.79 12.16
N GLU A 104 8.34 2.02 11.30
CA GLU A 104 9.69 2.35 10.83
C GLU A 104 9.72 3.71 10.11
N ILE A 105 8.72 3.99 9.26
CA ILE A 105 8.61 5.30 8.60
C ILE A 105 8.39 6.39 9.64
N GLN A 106 7.45 6.22 10.55
CA GLN A 106 7.11 7.20 11.58
C GLN A 106 8.31 7.52 12.49
N GLN A 107 9.08 6.50 12.88
CA GLN A 107 10.29 6.68 13.68
C GLN A 107 11.40 7.43 12.92
N ALA A 108 11.52 7.21 11.62
CA ALA A 108 12.52 7.86 10.78
C ALA A 108 12.09 9.25 10.28
N LEU A 109 10.83 9.64 10.47
CA LEU A 109 10.24 10.89 9.99
C LEU A 109 9.83 11.78 11.20
N PRO A 110 10.72 12.68 11.65
CA PRO A 110 10.48 13.48 12.86
C PRO A 110 9.19 14.31 12.79
N GLY A 111 8.39 14.28 13.85
CA GLY A 111 7.13 15.01 13.94
C GLY A 111 5.96 14.42 13.18
N SER A 112 6.14 13.28 12.49
CA SER A 112 5.03 12.60 11.84
C SER A 112 4.10 11.91 12.85
N LYS A 113 2.82 11.80 12.47
CA LYS A 113 1.82 11.01 13.22
C LYS A 113 1.66 9.64 12.55
N LEU A 114 1.36 8.61 13.33
CA LEU A 114 0.97 7.29 12.83
C LEU A 114 -0.49 7.03 13.18
N VAL A 115 -1.29 6.63 12.19
CA VAL A 115 -2.68 6.21 12.36
C VAL A 115 -2.84 4.79 11.82
N ILE A 116 -3.33 3.89 12.66
CA ILE A 116 -3.59 2.49 12.32
C ILE A 116 -5.10 2.32 12.19
N ILE A 117 -5.57 1.99 10.99
CA ILE A 117 -6.99 1.78 10.71
C ILE A 117 -7.35 0.32 11.00
N PRO A 118 -8.23 0.06 11.99
CA PRO A 118 -8.64 -1.31 12.32
C PRO A 118 -9.50 -1.91 11.21
N SER A 119 -9.51 -3.23 11.10
CA SER A 119 -10.32 -3.99 10.14
C SER A 119 -10.12 -3.53 8.69
N ALA A 120 -8.91 -3.21 8.33
CA ALA A 120 -8.52 -2.79 6.99
C ALA A 120 -7.16 -3.36 6.61
N ALA A 121 -7.04 -3.77 5.34
CA ALA A 121 -5.78 -4.18 4.75
C ALA A 121 -5.13 -3.00 3.99
N HIS A 122 -4.55 -3.26 2.82
CA HIS A 122 -3.73 -2.29 2.08
C HIS A 122 -4.53 -1.08 1.56
N LEU A 123 -5.76 -1.29 1.09
CA LEU A 123 -6.63 -0.22 0.62
C LEU A 123 -7.58 0.26 1.74
N SER A 124 -7.00 0.68 2.85
CA SER A 124 -7.72 1.10 4.05
C SER A 124 -8.72 2.25 3.81
N ASN A 125 -8.45 3.11 2.84
CA ASN A 125 -9.35 4.17 2.39
C ASN A 125 -10.64 3.65 1.71
N LEU A 126 -10.60 2.46 1.13
CA LEU A 126 -11.78 1.81 0.54
C LEU A 126 -12.52 0.92 1.55
N GLU A 127 -11.76 0.27 2.44
CA GLU A 127 -12.33 -0.64 3.45
C GLU A 127 -13.00 0.12 4.59
N GLN A 128 -12.36 1.19 5.06
CA GLN A 128 -12.80 2.00 6.21
C GLN A 128 -12.76 3.50 5.86
N PRO A 129 -13.58 3.95 4.88
CA PRO A 129 -13.52 5.32 4.36
C PRO A 129 -13.76 6.39 5.44
N ASP A 130 -14.66 6.15 6.38
CA ASP A 130 -14.97 7.12 7.43
C ASP A 130 -13.79 7.31 8.39
N ALA A 131 -13.18 6.22 8.84
CA ALA A 131 -12.00 6.26 9.72
C ALA A 131 -10.78 6.87 8.99
N PHE A 132 -10.58 6.51 7.71
CA PHE A 132 -9.50 7.06 6.91
C PHE A 132 -9.68 8.57 6.69
N ASN A 133 -10.88 9.00 6.30
CA ASN A 133 -11.19 10.40 6.04
C ASN A 133 -11.13 11.26 7.32
N LEU A 134 -11.57 10.70 8.46
CA LEU A 134 -11.43 11.37 9.76
C LEU A 134 -9.95 11.63 10.08
N ALA A 135 -9.10 10.59 9.99
CA ALA A 135 -7.67 10.71 10.26
C ALA A 135 -6.97 11.71 9.32
N LEU A 136 -7.34 11.69 8.04
CA LEU A 136 -6.82 12.64 7.06
C LEU A 136 -7.30 14.07 7.33
N GLY A 137 -8.59 14.25 7.65
CA GLY A 137 -9.18 15.57 7.97
C GLY A 137 -8.52 16.20 9.20
N GLU A 138 -8.41 15.45 10.30
CA GLU A 138 -7.73 15.93 11.52
C GLU A 138 -6.26 16.31 11.27
N PHE A 139 -5.58 15.58 10.37
CA PHE A 139 -4.23 15.93 9.98
C PHE A 139 -4.17 17.23 9.18
N LEU A 140 -5.05 17.40 8.20
CA LEU A 140 -5.09 18.60 7.35
C LEU A 140 -5.45 19.86 8.15
N ASP A 141 -6.44 19.76 9.05
CA ASP A 141 -6.84 20.87 9.93
C ASP A 141 -5.70 21.27 10.87
N GLY A 142 -4.97 20.30 11.41
CA GLY A 142 -3.81 20.54 12.27
C GLY A 142 -2.56 21.05 11.53
N ALA A 143 -2.47 20.83 10.22
CA ALA A 143 -1.34 21.29 9.40
C ALA A 143 -1.57 22.68 8.80
N ALA A 144 -2.81 23.18 8.82
CA ALA A 144 -3.19 24.51 8.28
C ALA A 144 -3.01 25.67 9.30
N GLY A 145 -2.73 25.37 10.57
CA GLY A 145 -2.46 26.34 11.66
C GLY A 145 -0.97 26.43 11.96
#